data_6895648ef5b7f7cac128985b499c85eb
#
_entry.id   6895648ef5b7f7cac128985b499c85eb
#
_cell.length_a   1.000
_cell.length_b   1.000
_cell.length_c   1.000
_cell.angle_alpha   90.00
_cell.angle_beta   90.00
_cell.angle_gamma   90.00
#
_symmetry.space_group_name_H-M   'P 1'
#
loop_
_entity.id
_entity.type
_entity.pdbx_description
1 polymer ?
#
loop_
_entity_poly.entity_id
_entity_poly.type
_entity_poly.pdbx_seq_one_letter_code
_entity_poly.pdbx_strand_id
1 'polypeptide(L)'
;MNASKCTLAPLLFVLAACSPACTANEAVAPERGESGQKPPSAGSSPEAAPPSQPPPSEMIEEAKGVDLTKLTDPQKTSFFQIINTEPSACGKPHSLAVSLRDDDACRDSLSVSQFVSDALASGASPSDIKGALGEVVDSLRVREIDIEGRPVYGNERAPVTVVVFADFECPHCALEAPVLKQTIDQYRGRAKLVFKQFPLSGHIRAKPAALATAAAHEQGKFWEMAELCFANQMSLEEDDLRTYAKQAGLDLAKFEADYTSGVGAKLVDADRADGEKLEITGTPAVFVNGRYQNQFLFGGTVAGWIDDALRR
;
A
#
# COMPACT_ATOMS: atom_id res chain seq x y z
N MET A 1 -13.02 -17.73 54.12
CA MET A 1 -13.43 -19.16 54.11
C MET A 1 -14.51 -19.31 53.05
N ASN A 2 -14.38 -20.25 52.20
CA ASN A 2 -15.18 -20.76 51.07
C ASN A 2 -14.76 -20.22 49.68
N ALA A 3 -13.83 -21.03 49.12
CA ALA A 3 -13.52 -21.09 47.68
C ALA A 3 -14.58 -21.98 47.00
N SER A 4 -15.18 -21.50 45.92
CA SER A 4 -15.99 -22.31 45.03
C SER A 4 -15.25 -22.52 43.71
N LYS A 5 -14.87 -23.79 43.50
CA LYS A 5 -14.22 -24.31 42.28
C LYS A 5 -15.30 -24.50 41.24
N CYS A 6 -15.17 -23.84 40.06
CA CYS A 6 -15.92 -24.17 38.85
C CYS A 6 -15.05 -25.04 37.95
N THR A 7 -15.49 -26.26 37.76
CA THR A 7 -14.89 -27.30 36.89
C THR A 7 -15.21 -27.03 35.41
N LEU A 8 -14.20 -27.08 34.56
CA LEU A 8 -14.32 -27.15 33.11
C LEU A 8 -14.82 -28.55 32.68
N ALA A 9 -15.83 -28.59 31.83
CA ALA A 9 -16.24 -29.77 31.08
C ALA A 9 -15.84 -29.60 29.59
N PRO A 10 -15.34 -30.66 28.91
CA PRO A 10 -14.94 -30.58 27.52
C PRO A 10 -16.15 -30.75 26.57
N LEU A 11 -16.34 -29.86 25.60
CA LEU A 11 -17.29 -29.99 24.50
C LEU A 11 -16.70 -30.92 23.43
N LEU A 12 -17.40 -32.05 23.21
CA LEU A 12 -17.17 -32.96 22.07
C LEU A 12 -17.66 -32.31 20.77
N PHE A 13 -16.78 -32.23 19.76
CA PHE A 13 -17.15 -31.92 18.38
C PHE A 13 -17.72 -33.18 17.71
N VAL A 14 -18.98 -33.12 17.28
CA VAL A 14 -19.61 -34.09 16.37
C VAL A 14 -19.43 -33.58 14.94
N LEU A 15 -18.65 -34.31 14.14
CA LEU A 15 -18.53 -34.16 12.70
C LEU A 15 -19.75 -34.83 12.02
N ALA A 16 -20.61 -34.04 11.39
CA ALA A 16 -21.62 -34.52 10.46
C ALA A 16 -21.12 -34.42 9.02
N ALA A 17 -20.88 -35.57 8.40
CA ALA A 17 -20.56 -35.68 6.99
C ALA A 17 -21.85 -35.58 6.16
N CYS A 18 -21.96 -34.60 5.27
CA CYS A 18 -22.95 -34.54 4.20
C CYS A 18 -22.26 -34.76 2.86
N SER A 19 -22.54 -35.88 2.21
CA SER A 19 -22.23 -36.15 0.81
C SER A 19 -23.31 -35.54 -0.09
N PRO A 20 -22.99 -34.87 -1.20
CA PRO A 20 -23.95 -34.58 -2.25
C PRO A 20 -23.88 -35.65 -3.35
N ALA A 21 -25.06 -36.23 -3.68
CA ALA A 21 -25.27 -37.09 -4.84
C ALA A 21 -25.28 -36.26 -6.14
N CYS A 22 -24.44 -36.64 -7.09
CA CYS A 22 -24.46 -36.11 -8.46
C CYS A 22 -25.59 -36.77 -9.25
N THR A 23 -26.49 -35.97 -9.81
CA THR A 23 -27.33 -36.38 -10.94
C THR A 23 -26.79 -35.77 -12.22
N ALA A 24 -26.40 -36.62 -13.16
CA ALA A 24 -25.99 -36.24 -14.51
C ALA A 24 -27.22 -35.80 -15.32
N ASN A 25 -27.09 -34.70 -16.05
CA ASN A 25 -28.02 -34.31 -17.09
C ASN A 25 -27.27 -34.22 -18.42
N GLU A 26 -27.70 -35.00 -19.39
CA GLU A 26 -27.12 -35.10 -20.74
C GLU A 26 -27.35 -33.81 -21.52
N ALA A 27 -26.31 -33.27 -22.12
CA ALA A 27 -26.39 -32.14 -23.04
C ALA A 27 -26.26 -32.67 -24.48
N VAL A 28 -27.28 -32.37 -25.27
CA VAL A 28 -27.37 -32.54 -26.72
C VAL A 28 -26.43 -31.58 -27.41
N ALA A 29 -25.59 -32.09 -28.32
CA ALA A 29 -24.71 -31.29 -29.18
C ALA A 29 -25.46 -30.81 -30.44
N PRO A 30 -25.22 -29.56 -30.91
CA PRO A 30 -25.53 -29.19 -32.27
C PRO A 30 -24.31 -29.28 -33.20
N GLU A 31 -24.60 -29.65 -34.44
CA GLU A 31 -23.72 -29.99 -35.51
C GLU A 31 -22.83 -28.83 -36.03
N ARG A 32 -21.71 -29.24 -36.62
CA ARG A 32 -20.67 -28.42 -37.27
C ARG A 32 -21.19 -27.73 -38.54
N GLY A 33 -20.96 -26.44 -38.63
CA GLY A 33 -20.87 -25.71 -39.88
C GLY A 33 -19.41 -25.24 -40.08
N GLU A 34 -18.71 -25.84 -41.06
CA GLU A 34 -17.39 -25.42 -41.52
C GLU A 34 -17.51 -24.12 -42.37
N SER A 35 -16.85 -23.07 -41.97
CA SER A 35 -16.35 -22.07 -42.92
C SER A 35 -15.05 -21.50 -42.37
N GLY A 36 -13.96 -21.87 -43.04
CA GLY A 36 -12.62 -21.47 -42.70
C GLY A 36 -12.35 -20.00 -42.97
N GLN A 37 -11.80 -19.33 -41.98
CA GLN A 37 -10.88 -18.22 -42.15
C GLN A 37 -9.92 -18.19 -40.97
N LYS A 38 -8.67 -18.51 -41.30
CA LYS A 38 -7.52 -18.44 -40.39
C LYS A 38 -7.28 -16.96 -40.04
N PRO A 39 -7.30 -16.54 -38.76
CA PRO A 39 -6.87 -15.20 -38.41
C PRO A 39 -5.36 -15.05 -38.66
N PRO A 40 -4.91 -13.83 -39.03
CA PRO A 40 -3.49 -13.58 -39.26
C PRO A 40 -2.73 -13.76 -37.94
N SER A 41 -1.60 -14.44 -38.02
CA SER A 41 -0.65 -14.62 -36.94
C SER A 41 -0.23 -13.26 -36.39
N ALA A 42 -0.63 -12.95 -35.15
CA ALA A 42 -0.05 -11.85 -34.38
C ALA A 42 1.48 -12.10 -34.30
N GLY A 43 2.23 -11.14 -34.82
CA GLY A 43 3.68 -11.14 -34.73
C GLY A 43 4.08 -11.19 -33.26
N SER A 44 4.85 -12.23 -32.93
CA SER A 44 5.54 -12.32 -31.66
C SER A 44 6.46 -11.12 -31.51
N SER A 45 6.14 -10.21 -30.59
CA SER A 45 7.13 -9.25 -30.09
C SER A 45 8.33 -10.05 -29.59
N PRO A 46 9.55 -9.65 -29.88
CA PRO A 46 10.73 -10.35 -29.38
C PRO A 46 10.69 -10.28 -27.85
N GLU A 47 10.53 -11.44 -27.22
CA GLU A 47 10.77 -11.66 -25.79
C GLU A 47 12.17 -11.14 -25.48
N ALA A 48 12.25 -10.12 -24.62
CA ALA A 48 13.52 -9.57 -24.20
C ALA A 48 14.35 -10.71 -23.59
N ALA A 49 15.49 -11.01 -24.20
CA ALA A 49 16.41 -12.01 -23.68
C ALA A 49 16.73 -11.70 -22.22
N PRO A 50 16.79 -12.72 -21.33
CA PRO A 50 17.19 -12.49 -19.95
C PRO A 50 18.55 -11.77 -19.94
N PRO A 51 18.76 -10.79 -19.02
CA PRO A 51 20.02 -10.07 -18.97
C PRO A 51 21.17 -11.06 -18.85
N SER A 52 22.12 -10.99 -19.78
CA SER A 52 23.33 -11.80 -19.74
C SER A 52 24.05 -11.54 -18.43
N GLN A 53 24.51 -12.61 -17.76
CA GLN A 53 25.32 -12.44 -16.54
C GLN A 53 26.49 -11.50 -16.85
N PRO A 54 26.77 -10.52 -15.99
CA PRO A 54 27.90 -9.63 -16.18
C PRO A 54 29.19 -10.44 -16.25
N PRO A 55 30.18 -10.02 -17.06
CA PRO A 55 31.47 -10.70 -17.11
C PRO A 55 32.10 -10.74 -15.71
N PRO A 56 32.87 -11.77 -15.33
CA PRO A 56 33.45 -11.91 -13.98
C PRO A 56 34.26 -10.71 -13.50
N SER A 57 34.82 -9.93 -14.44
CA SER A 57 35.56 -8.69 -14.15
C SER A 57 34.72 -7.52 -13.62
N GLU A 58 33.38 -7.61 -13.72
CA GLU A 58 32.47 -6.57 -13.24
C GLU A 58 31.79 -6.94 -11.90
N MET A 59 31.97 -8.18 -11.45
CA MET A 59 31.39 -8.61 -10.17
C MET A 59 32.09 -7.92 -8.99
N ILE A 60 31.31 -7.31 -8.11
CA ILE A 60 31.81 -6.74 -6.88
C ILE A 60 31.75 -7.74 -5.74
N GLU A 61 32.74 -7.67 -4.84
CA GLU A 61 32.83 -8.49 -3.62
C GLU A 61 32.79 -7.64 -2.34
N GLU A 62 32.61 -6.30 -2.51
CA GLU A 62 32.49 -5.36 -1.43
C GLU A 62 31.26 -4.46 -1.66
N ALA A 63 30.42 -4.31 -0.63
CA ALA A 63 29.19 -3.50 -0.67
C ALA A 63 29.29 -2.36 0.35
N LYS A 64 29.90 -1.26 -0.05
CA LYS A 64 30.12 -0.11 0.83
C LYS A 64 28.80 0.48 1.33
N GLY A 65 28.68 0.62 2.66
CA GLY A 65 27.51 1.19 3.32
C GLY A 65 26.39 0.20 3.61
N VAL A 66 26.47 -1.05 3.14
CA VAL A 66 25.52 -2.11 3.49
C VAL A 66 26.01 -2.85 4.73
N ASP A 67 25.11 -3.04 5.70
CA ASP A 67 25.42 -3.86 6.89
C ASP A 67 25.31 -5.35 6.56
N LEU A 68 26.44 -6.03 6.48
CA LEU A 68 26.54 -7.48 6.26
C LEU A 68 26.93 -8.25 7.53
N THR A 69 26.97 -7.59 8.69
CA THR A 69 27.47 -8.18 9.96
C THR A 69 26.59 -9.31 10.47
N LYS A 70 25.31 -9.31 10.11
CA LYS A 70 24.34 -10.33 10.50
C LYS A 70 24.35 -11.57 9.59
N LEU A 71 25.08 -11.51 8.47
CA LEU A 71 25.11 -12.60 7.49
C LEU A 71 26.19 -13.63 7.83
N THR A 72 25.84 -14.91 7.70
CA THR A 72 26.81 -16.01 7.62
C THR A 72 27.56 -15.99 6.28
N ASP A 73 28.69 -16.68 6.16
CA ASP A 73 29.46 -16.69 4.91
C ASP A 73 28.67 -17.23 3.70
N PRO A 74 27.84 -18.29 3.81
CA PRO A 74 26.96 -18.69 2.72
C PRO A 74 25.94 -17.61 2.32
N GLN A 75 25.40 -16.87 3.30
CA GLN A 75 24.47 -15.78 3.04
C GLN A 75 25.16 -14.58 2.37
N LYS A 76 26.40 -14.26 2.73
CA LYS A 76 27.21 -13.25 2.03
C LYS A 76 27.45 -13.63 0.57
N THR A 77 27.75 -14.90 0.30
CA THR A 77 27.87 -15.42 -1.07
C THR A 77 26.56 -15.20 -1.85
N SER A 78 25.42 -15.55 -1.26
CA SER A 78 24.11 -15.33 -1.87
C SER A 78 23.81 -13.85 -2.07
N PHE A 79 24.17 -12.99 -1.11
CA PHE A 79 24.02 -11.53 -1.21
C PHE A 79 24.76 -11.00 -2.44
N PHE A 80 26.05 -11.27 -2.59
CA PHE A 80 26.84 -10.80 -3.74
C PHE A 80 26.34 -11.40 -5.05
N GLN A 81 25.87 -12.64 -5.07
CA GLN A 81 25.27 -13.23 -6.25
C GLN A 81 24.00 -12.46 -6.66
N ILE A 82 23.11 -12.11 -5.72
CA ILE A 82 21.88 -11.36 -6.01
C ILE A 82 22.23 -9.98 -6.54
N ILE A 83 22.99 -9.18 -5.82
CA ILE A 83 23.24 -7.77 -6.21
C ILE A 83 24.01 -7.64 -7.52
N ASN A 84 24.86 -8.62 -7.88
CA ASN A 84 25.59 -8.63 -9.14
C ASN A 84 24.73 -9.07 -10.33
N THR A 85 23.62 -9.81 -10.11
CA THR A 85 22.76 -10.30 -11.18
C THR A 85 21.46 -9.52 -11.35
N GLU A 86 20.97 -8.88 -10.29
CA GLU A 86 19.71 -8.14 -10.34
C GLU A 86 19.92 -6.72 -10.89
N PRO A 87 18.91 -6.16 -11.60
CA PRO A 87 19.03 -4.87 -12.26
C PRO A 87 19.14 -3.71 -11.25
N SER A 88 19.71 -2.60 -11.72
CA SER A 88 19.80 -1.34 -10.98
C SER A 88 18.44 -0.88 -10.43
N ALA A 89 18.42 -0.41 -9.18
CA ALA A 89 17.23 0.18 -8.56
C ALA A 89 16.72 1.45 -9.29
N CYS A 90 17.55 2.08 -10.12
CA CYS A 90 17.21 3.31 -10.86
C CYS A 90 16.99 3.07 -12.36
N GLY A 91 16.73 1.83 -12.78
CA GLY A 91 16.46 1.49 -14.18
C GLY A 91 17.65 1.69 -15.12
N LYS A 92 18.88 1.71 -14.62
CA LYS A 92 20.09 1.79 -15.42
C LYS A 92 20.42 0.42 -16.03
N PRO A 93 21.12 0.37 -17.20
CA PRO A 93 21.42 -0.89 -17.88
C PRO A 93 22.62 -1.65 -17.28
N HIS A 94 22.72 -1.70 -15.95
CA HIS A 94 23.74 -2.40 -15.19
C HIS A 94 23.15 -3.02 -13.92
N SER A 95 23.93 -3.82 -13.20
CA SER A 95 23.47 -4.49 -11.99
C SER A 95 23.32 -3.53 -10.80
N LEU A 96 22.59 -3.98 -9.78
CA LEU A 96 22.48 -3.28 -8.50
C LEU A 96 23.84 -3.06 -7.86
N ALA A 97 24.76 -4.02 -7.97
CA ALA A 97 26.11 -3.94 -7.48
C ALA A 97 26.92 -2.82 -8.15
N VAL A 98 26.84 -2.68 -9.46
CA VAL A 98 27.50 -1.60 -10.20
C VAL A 98 26.91 -0.25 -9.83
N SER A 99 25.57 -0.15 -9.66
CA SER A 99 24.95 1.08 -9.16
C SER A 99 25.47 1.46 -7.78
N LEU A 100 25.59 0.48 -6.88
CA LEU A 100 26.06 0.72 -5.51
C LEU A 100 27.51 1.21 -5.47
N ARG A 101 28.35 0.74 -6.40
CA ARG A 101 29.77 1.09 -6.48
C ARG A 101 30.02 2.42 -7.19
N ASP A 102 29.38 2.63 -8.35
CA ASP A 102 29.78 3.64 -9.34
C ASP A 102 28.72 4.73 -9.60
N ASP A 103 27.49 4.60 -9.09
CA ASP A 103 26.39 5.52 -9.39
C ASP A 103 25.87 6.23 -8.12
N ASP A 104 26.58 7.25 -7.66
CA ASP A 104 26.19 8.06 -6.51
C ASP A 104 24.81 8.74 -6.68
N ALA A 105 24.34 8.89 -7.92
CA ALA A 105 23.03 9.46 -8.21
C ALA A 105 21.90 8.44 -7.92
N CYS A 106 22.20 7.14 -7.95
CA CYS A 106 21.25 6.08 -7.63
C CYS A 106 21.25 5.75 -6.12
N ARG A 107 20.77 6.66 -5.29
CA ARG A 107 20.72 6.50 -3.83
C ARG A 107 19.92 5.28 -3.39
N ASP A 108 18.95 4.86 -4.19
CA ASP A 108 18.08 3.73 -3.90
C ASP A 108 18.82 2.39 -3.92
N SER A 109 19.96 2.30 -4.63
CA SER A 109 20.78 1.09 -4.67
C SER A 109 21.25 0.64 -3.29
N LEU A 110 21.59 1.59 -2.41
CA LEU A 110 21.97 1.27 -1.02
C LEU A 110 20.80 0.66 -0.24
N SER A 111 19.62 1.28 -0.33
CA SER A 111 18.43 0.82 0.41
C SER A 111 17.95 -0.55 -0.08
N VAL A 112 17.98 -0.78 -1.41
CA VAL A 112 17.62 -2.08 -2.01
C VAL A 112 18.67 -3.16 -1.65
N SER A 113 19.96 -2.82 -1.66
CA SER A 113 21.00 -3.76 -1.23
C SER A 113 20.90 -4.08 0.27
N GLN A 114 20.55 -3.11 1.12
CA GLN A 114 20.28 -3.36 2.52
C GLN A 114 19.08 -4.28 2.72
N PHE A 115 17.99 -4.09 1.95
CA PHE A 115 16.86 -5.01 1.96
C PHE A 115 17.28 -6.45 1.66
N VAL A 116 18.15 -6.67 0.65
CA VAL A 116 18.67 -8.02 0.33
C VAL A 116 19.42 -8.62 1.52
N SER A 117 20.27 -7.81 2.20
CA SER A 117 21.00 -8.24 3.40
C SER A 117 20.04 -8.61 4.53
N ASP A 118 19.09 -7.73 4.86
CA ASP A 118 18.15 -7.94 5.98
C ASP A 118 17.24 -9.16 5.72
N ALA A 119 16.79 -9.36 4.48
CA ALA A 119 15.99 -10.52 4.11
C ALA A 119 16.76 -11.83 4.22
N LEU A 120 18.03 -11.88 3.79
CA LEU A 120 18.90 -13.05 3.98
C LEU A 120 19.15 -13.32 5.47
N ALA A 121 19.39 -12.27 6.26
CA ALA A 121 19.60 -12.41 7.70
C ALA A 121 18.36 -12.95 8.43
N SER A 122 17.15 -12.63 7.93
CA SER A 122 15.87 -13.17 8.44
C SER A 122 15.55 -14.58 7.96
N GLY A 123 16.38 -15.16 7.08
CA GLY A 123 16.22 -16.53 6.58
C GLY A 123 15.41 -16.66 5.30
N ALA A 124 15.13 -15.56 4.60
CA ALA A 124 14.49 -15.62 3.28
C ALA A 124 15.40 -16.32 2.25
N SER A 125 14.79 -17.09 1.34
CA SER A 125 15.55 -17.73 0.28
C SER A 125 15.97 -16.73 -0.81
N PRO A 126 17.08 -16.96 -1.54
CA PRO A 126 17.46 -16.11 -2.66
C PRO A 126 16.38 -15.97 -3.74
N SER A 127 15.57 -17.01 -3.97
CA SER A 127 14.44 -16.97 -4.90
C SER A 127 13.32 -16.06 -4.45
N ASP A 128 12.97 -16.09 -3.16
CA ASP A 128 11.93 -15.23 -2.59
C ASP A 128 12.35 -13.75 -2.63
N ILE A 129 13.63 -13.49 -2.31
CA ILE A 129 14.20 -12.14 -2.38
C ILE A 129 14.15 -11.60 -3.81
N LYS A 130 14.57 -12.39 -4.80
CA LYS A 130 14.49 -11.98 -6.22
C LYS A 130 13.04 -11.74 -6.67
N GLY A 131 12.11 -12.58 -6.22
CA GLY A 131 10.68 -12.38 -6.48
C GLY A 131 10.13 -11.06 -5.91
N ALA A 132 10.60 -10.65 -4.73
CA ALA A 132 10.17 -9.42 -4.07
C ALA A 132 10.86 -8.14 -4.61
N LEU A 133 12.03 -8.26 -5.24
CA LEU A 133 12.82 -7.10 -5.67
C LEU A 133 12.08 -6.18 -6.64
N GLY A 134 11.27 -6.75 -7.53
CA GLY A 134 10.46 -5.95 -8.47
C GLY A 134 9.51 -4.99 -7.75
N GLU A 135 8.77 -5.49 -6.76
CA GLU A 135 7.86 -4.69 -5.93
C GLU A 135 8.61 -3.66 -5.09
N VAL A 136 9.72 -4.07 -4.47
CA VAL A 136 10.56 -3.19 -3.66
C VAL A 136 11.10 -2.03 -4.49
N VAL A 137 11.62 -2.28 -5.68
CA VAL A 137 12.13 -1.25 -6.59
C VAL A 137 10.99 -0.37 -7.12
N ASP A 138 9.85 -0.95 -7.49
CA ASP A 138 8.68 -0.17 -7.96
C ASP A 138 8.15 0.77 -6.87
N SER A 139 8.18 0.36 -5.60
CA SER A 139 7.77 1.21 -4.47
C SER A 139 8.58 2.51 -4.36
N LEU A 140 9.83 2.50 -4.82
CA LEU A 140 10.73 3.66 -4.81
C LEU A 140 10.47 4.65 -5.96
N ARG A 141 9.69 4.25 -6.96
CA ARG A 141 9.34 5.13 -8.08
C ARG A 141 8.45 6.28 -7.61
N VAL A 142 8.81 7.51 -7.96
CA VAL A 142 8.01 8.70 -7.66
C VAL A 142 6.79 8.73 -8.60
N ARG A 143 5.61 8.82 -8.02
CA ARG A 143 4.33 8.97 -8.70
C ARG A 143 3.79 10.37 -8.45
N GLU A 144 3.21 10.96 -9.47
CA GLU A 144 2.50 12.23 -9.34
C GLU A 144 1.10 11.97 -8.75
N ILE A 145 0.81 12.64 -7.64
CA ILE A 145 -0.47 12.52 -6.92
C ILE A 145 -1.02 13.93 -6.76
N ASP A 146 -2.20 14.18 -7.31
CA ASP A 146 -2.88 15.45 -7.12
C ASP A 146 -3.39 15.56 -5.68
N ILE A 147 -2.95 16.63 -4.99
CA ILE A 147 -3.31 16.93 -3.61
C ILE A 147 -4.04 18.28 -3.46
N GLU A 148 -4.34 18.96 -4.57
CA GLU A 148 -5.01 20.26 -4.54
C GLU A 148 -6.40 20.14 -3.94
N GLY A 149 -6.72 21.03 -3.00
CA GLY A 149 -8.03 21.04 -2.33
C GLY A 149 -8.32 19.81 -1.46
N ARG A 150 -7.29 19.02 -1.09
CA ARG A 150 -7.47 17.86 -0.18
C ARG A 150 -7.21 18.25 1.27
N PRO A 151 -7.83 17.54 2.24
CA PRO A 151 -7.60 17.78 3.64
C PRO A 151 -6.13 17.60 4.03
N VAL A 152 -5.53 18.61 4.63
CA VAL A 152 -4.14 18.60 5.10
C VAL A 152 -4.12 18.60 6.63
N TYR A 153 -3.28 17.74 7.21
CA TYR A 153 -2.92 17.76 8.62
C TYR A 153 -1.46 18.18 8.79
N GLY A 154 -1.19 19.10 9.71
CA GLY A 154 0.14 19.63 9.96
C GLY A 154 0.41 20.91 9.14
N ASN A 155 1.68 21.17 8.85
CA ASN A 155 2.09 22.38 8.16
C ASN A 155 1.96 22.22 6.62
N GLU A 156 1.06 22.96 6.00
CA GLU A 156 0.84 22.92 4.54
C GLU A 156 2.11 23.16 3.72
N ARG A 157 3.09 23.90 4.26
CA ARG A 157 4.37 24.22 3.59
C ARG A 157 5.48 23.21 3.92
N ALA A 158 5.15 22.09 4.58
CA ALA A 158 6.13 21.07 4.92
C ALA A 158 6.81 20.51 3.66
N PRO A 159 8.15 20.28 3.71
CA PRO A 159 8.90 19.75 2.56
C PRO A 159 8.57 18.29 2.25
N VAL A 160 8.08 17.53 3.24
CA VAL A 160 7.67 16.13 3.05
C VAL A 160 6.15 16.03 3.08
N THR A 161 5.59 15.45 2.03
CA THR A 161 4.15 15.16 1.92
C THR A 161 3.92 13.65 2.07
N VAL A 162 3.14 13.28 3.07
CA VAL A 162 2.58 11.93 3.23
C VAL A 162 1.16 11.98 2.68
N VAL A 163 0.84 11.14 1.70
CA VAL A 163 -0.51 10.98 1.16
C VAL A 163 -1.03 9.63 1.59
N VAL A 164 -2.22 9.59 2.20
CA VAL A 164 -2.90 8.34 2.53
C VAL A 164 -4.20 8.22 1.73
N PHE A 165 -4.36 7.14 0.99
CA PHE A 165 -5.64 6.71 0.45
C PHE A 165 -6.30 5.78 1.47
N ALA A 166 -7.48 6.16 1.95
CA ALA A 166 -8.11 5.46 3.05
C ALA A 166 -9.63 5.35 2.89
N ASP A 167 -10.19 4.38 3.61
CA ASP A 167 -11.59 4.00 3.64
C ASP A 167 -12.07 3.98 5.08
N PHE A 168 -13.17 4.65 5.37
CA PHE A 168 -13.69 4.79 6.73
C PHE A 168 -14.26 3.49 7.33
N GLU A 169 -14.60 2.52 6.50
CA GLU A 169 -15.06 1.19 6.94
C GLU A 169 -13.91 0.18 7.07
N CYS A 170 -12.69 0.51 6.56
CA CYS A 170 -11.53 -0.36 6.63
C CYS A 170 -10.92 -0.38 8.04
N PRO A 171 -10.83 -1.56 8.72
CA PRO A 171 -10.26 -1.64 10.06
C PRO A 171 -8.78 -1.23 10.13
N HIS A 172 -7.99 -1.54 9.10
CA HIS A 172 -6.59 -1.15 9.03
C HIS A 172 -6.42 0.38 8.94
N CYS A 173 -7.34 1.06 8.23
CA CYS A 173 -7.34 2.53 8.18
C CYS A 173 -7.62 3.17 9.54
N ALA A 174 -8.53 2.60 10.34
CA ALA A 174 -8.80 3.10 11.69
C ALA A 174 -7.60 2.94 12.64
N LEU A 175 -6.81 1.87 12.46
CA LEU A 175 -5.58 1.67 13.21
C LEU A 175 -4.45 2.61 12.74
N GLU A 176 -4.33 2.83 11.44
CA GLU A 176 -3.25 3.62 10.85
C GLU A 176 -3.44 5.13 11.00
N ALA A 177 -4.67 5.62 10.91
CA ALA A 177 -4.95 7.07 10.93
C ALA A 177 -4.38 7.81 12.15
N PRO A 178 -4.54 7.34 13.40
CA PRO A 178 -3.94 7.98 14.57
C PRO A 178 -2.41 7.87 14.58
N VAL A 179 -1.84 6.77 14.06
CA VAL A 179 -0.38 6.56 13.95
C VAL A 179 0.22 7.56 12.97
N LEU A 180 -0.41 7.78 11.81
CA LEU A 180 0.00 8.78 10.83
C LEU A 180 0.00 10.20 11.44
N LYS A 181 -1.08 10.60 12.10
CA LYS A 181 -1.17 11.93 12.75
C LYS A 181 -0.07 12.10 13.80
N GLN A 182 0.10 11.12 14.70
CA GLN A 182 1.15 11.14 15.70
C GLN A 182 2.55 11.22 15.09
N THR A 183 2.78 10.49 13.98
CA THR A 183 4.04 10.55 13.25
C THR A 183 4.28 11.96 12.71
N ILE A 184 3.30 12.59 12.06
CA ILE A 184 3.44 13.96 11.55
C ILE A 184 3.79 14.95 12.66
N ASP A 185 3.16 14.84 13.83
CA ASP A 185 3.41 15.73 14.97
C ASP A 185 4.88 15.66 15.44
N GLN A 186 5.49 14.46 15.41
CA GLN A 186 6.90 14.27 15.77
C GLN A 186 7.87 15.05 14.85
N TYR A 187 7.49 15.31 13.60
CA TYR A 187 8.33 16.03 12.63
C TYR A 187 8.23 17.56 12.74
N ARG A 188 7.41 18.10 13.65
CA ARG A 188 7.37 19.54 13.99
C ARG A 188 7.28 20.47 12.78
N GLY A 189 6.39 20.17 11.85
CA GLY A 189 6.15 20.97 10.65
C GLY A 189 7.07 20.65 9.46
N ARG A 190 7.95 19.64 9.55
CA ARG A 190 8.75 19.17 8.42
C ARG A 190 8.06 18.12 7.55
N ALA A 191 6.95 17.56 8.03
CA ALA A 191 6.07 16.67 7.29
C ALA A 191 4.61 17.12 7.41
N LYS A 192 3.80 16.79 6.42
CA LYS A 192 2.34 16.96 6.42
C LYS A 192 1.66 15.69 5.95
N LEU A 193 0.41 15.46 6.39
CA LEU A 193 -0.45 14.39 5.93
C LEU A 193 -1.56 14.95 5.05
N VAL A 194 -1.75 14.35 3.89
CA VAL A 194 -2.87 14.62 2.98
C VAL A 194 -3.75 13.39 2.92
N PHE A 195 -5.05 13.57 3.10
CA PHE A 195 -6.02 12.49 3.02
C PHE A 195 -6.68 12.45 1.65
N LYS A 196 -6.77 11.26 1.07
CA LYS A 196 -7.51 10.96 -0.14
C LYS A 196 -8.54 9.86 0.11
N GLN A 197 -9.73 10.08 -0.37
CA GLN A 197 -10.87 9.17 -0.23
C GLN A 197 -10.72 7.97 -1.15
N PHE A 198 -10.73 6.76 -0.60
CA PHE A 198 -10.70 5.54 -1.42
C PHE A 198 -11.69 4.48 -0.89
N PRO A 199 -13.01 4.77 -0.98
CA PRO A 199 -14.02 3.82 -0.53
C PRO A 199 -13.99 2.56 -1.39
N LEU A 200 -13.75 1.40 -0.75
CA LEU A 200 -13.70 0.10 -1.40
C LEU A 200 -15.11 -0.39 -1.77
N SER A 201 -15.25 -1.05 -2.91
CA SER A 201 -16.54 -1.50 -3.43
C SER A 201 -17.25 -2.53 -2.52
N GLY A 202 -16.49 -3.27 -1.69
CA GLY A 202 -17.03 -4.21 -0.70
C GLY A 202 -17.53 -3.58 0.59
N HIS A 203 -17.26 -2.28 0.81
CA HIS A 203 -17.62 -1.54 2.01
C HIS A 203 -18.82 -0.62 1.73
N ILE A 204 -20.01 -1.08 2.12
CA ILE A 204 -21.28 -0.42 1.72
C ILE A 204 -21.48 0.96 2.34
N ARG A 205 -20.90 1.23 3.52
CA ARG A 205 -21.00 2.51 4.25
C ARG A 205 -19.81 3.43 4.00
N ALA A 206 -18.75 2.94 3.34
CA ALA A 206 -17.54 3.72 3.08
C ALA A 206 -17.82 4.95 2.20
N LYS A 207 -18.64 4.81 1.15
CA LYS A 207 -18.97 5.96 0.28
C LYS A 207 -19.82 7.00 1.00
N PRO A 208 -20.89 6.68 1.73
CA PRO A 208 -21.60 7.65 2.58
C PRO A 208 -20.68 8.37 3.57
N ALA A 209 -19.79 7.65 4.28
CA ALA A 209 -18.85 8.27 5.20
C ALA A 209 -17.83 9.19 4.50
N ALA A 210 -17.34 8.80 3.30
CA ALA A 210 -16.48 9.64 2.47
C ALA A 210 -17.17 10.93 2.06
N LEU A 211 -18.44 10.88 1.64
CA LEU A 211 -19.23 12.06 1.29
C LEU A 211 -19.48 12.98 2.49
N ALA A 212 -19.77 12.40 3.66
CA ALA A 212 -19.98 13.16 4.87
C ALA A 212 -18.70 13.88 5.35
N THR A 213 -17.55 13.21 5.30
CA THR A 213 -16.26 13.84 5.63
C THR A 213 -15.82 14.88 4.59
N ALA A 214 -16.17 14.70 3.31
CA ALA A 214 -15.98 15.72 2.29
C ALA A 214 -16.87 16.96 2.54
N ALA A 215 -18.12 16.79 2.95
CA ALA A 215 -18.98 17.91 3.38
C ALA A 215 -18.43 18.62 4.61
N ALA A 216 -17.83 17.89 5.55
CA ALA A 216 -17.15 18.47 6.70
C ALA A 216 -15.88 19.26 6.29
N HIS A 217 -15.18 18.82 5.22
CA HIS A 217 -14.02 19.52 4.66
C HIS A 217 -14.38 20.95 4.20
N GLU A 218 -15.54 21.14 3.57
CA GLU A 218 -16.06 22.44 3.13
C GLU A 218 -16.28 23.44 4.30
N GLN A 219 -16.25 22.95 5.53
CA GLN A 219 -16.34 23.75 6.74
C GLN A 219 -15.03 23.74 7.56
N GLY A 220 -13.93 23.20 7.00
CA GLY A 220 -12.64 23.10 7.71
C GLY A 220 -12.65 22.11 8.87
N LYS A 221 -13.59 21.15 8.88
CA LYS A 221 -13.82 20.19 9.98
C LYS A 221 -13.61 18.73 9.57
N PHE A 222 -12.79 18.51 8.51
CA PHE A 222 -12.51 17.17 8.00
C PHE A 222 -11.97 16.24 9.08
N TRP A 223 -10.95 16.68 9.82
CA TRP A 223 -10.24 15.80 10.75
C TRP A 223 -11.08 15.41 11.96
N GLU A 224 -11.87 16.34 12.48
CA GLU A 224 -12.81 16.07 13.57
C GLU A 224 -13.87 15.04 13.13
N MET A 225 -14.42 15.19 11.93
CA MET A 225 -15.40 14.25 11.37
C MET A 225 -14.78 12.90 11.07
N ALA A 226 -13.57 12.88 10.48
CA ALA A 226 -12.83 11.66 10.14
C ALA A 226 -12.51 10.83 11.41
N GLU A 227 -12.07 11.46 12.49
CA GLU A 227 -11.81 10.79 13.75
C GLU A 227 -13.06 10.11 14.32
N LEU A 228 -14.21 10.77 14.25
CA LEU A 228 -15.48 10.19 14.69
C LEU A 228 -15.91 9.00 13.84
N CYS A 229 -15.73 9.08 12.53
CA CYS A 229 -16.01 7.96 11.62
C CYS A 229 -15.10 6.76 11.90
N PHE A 230 -13.78 6.96 12.05
CA PHE A 230 -12.85 5.89 12.37
C PHE A 230 -13.07 5.28 13.76
N ALA A 231 -13.43 6.10 14.73
CA ALA A 231 -13.72 5.63 16.09
C ALA A 231 -15.01 4.77 16.17
N ASN A 232 -15.90 4.89 15.19
CA ASN A 232 -17.22 4.28 15.21
C ASN A 232 -17.55 3.52 13.93
N GLN A 233 -16.61 2.74 13.37
CA GLN A 233 -16.75 2.07 12.08
C GLN A 233 -17.97 1.14 11.93
N MET A 234 -18.51 0.65 13.05
CA MET A 234 -19.72 -0.17 13.05
C MET A 234 -21.02 0.64 12.93
N SER A 235 -20.94 1.97 13.05
CA SER A 235 -22.08 2.90 13.07
C SER A 235 -21.77 4.03 12.08
N LEU A 236 -21.92 3.79 10.79
CA LEU A 236 -21.67 4.76 9.71
C LEU A 236 -22.91 4.94 8.81
N GLU A 237 -24.09 4.68 9.37
CA GLU A 237 -25.36 4.97 8.68
C GLU A 237 -25.60 6.50 8.65
N GLU A 238 -26.49 6.95 7.79
CA GLU A 238 -26.72 8.40 7.60
C GLU A 238 -27.05 9.16 8.89
N ASP A 239 -27.83 8.56 9.79
CA ASP A 239 -28.19 9.19 11.07
C ASP A 239 -27.01 9.28 12.03
N ASP A 240 -26.10 8.28 11.98
CA ASP A 240 -24.85 8.31 12.73
C ASP A 240 -23.95 9.44 12.20
N LEU A 241 -23.81 9.56 10.88
CA LEU A 241 -23.01 10.60 10.23
C LEU A 241 -23.53 12.01 10.56
N ARG A 242 -24.86 12.22 10.64
CA ARG A 242 -25.46 13.47 11.11
C ARG A 242 -25.13 13.76 12.57
N THR A 243 -25.12 12.70 13.39
CA THR A 243 -24.74 12.81 14.81
C THR A 243 -23.25 13.21 14.93
N TYR A 244 -22.37 12.63 14.11
CA TYR A 244 -20.95 12.99 14.11
C TYR A 244 -20.72 14.40 13.57
N ALA A 245 -21.45 14.83 12.55
CA ALA A 245 -21.41 16.20 12.06
C ALA A 245 -21.72 17.21 13.19
N LYS A 246 -22.75 16.93 14.00
CA LYS A 246 -23.08 17.75 15.19
C LYS A 246 -21.97 17.72 16.24
N GLN A 247 -21.39 16.54 16.53
CA GLN A 247 -20.30 16.39 17.50
C GLN A 247 -19.02 17.10 17.04
N ALA A 248 -18.73 17.08 15.74
CA ALA A 248 -17.60 17.79 15.12
C ALA A 248 -17.80 19.32 15.10
N GLY A 249 -18.99 19.81 15.49
CA GLY A 249 -19.31 21.25 15.56
C GLY A 249 -19.54 21.87 14.18
N LEU A 250 -20.12 21.10 13.24
CA LEU A 250 -20.52 21.59 11.92
C LEU A 250 -21.81 22.41 12.00
N ASP A 251 -21.95 23.38 11.10
CA ASP A 251 -23.25 23.92 10.74
C ASP A 251 -24.05 22.82 10.04
N LEU A 252 -25.09 22.33 10.70
CA LEU A 252 -25.86 21.20 10.22
C LEU A 252 -26.66 21.51 8.95
N ALA A 253 -27.14 22.76 8.79
CA ALA A 253 -27.89 23.15 7.59
C ALA A 253 -26.93 23.14 6.36
N LYS A 254 -25.72 23.67 6.53
CA LYS A 254 -24.68 23.64 5.50
C LYS A 254 -24.20 22.19 5.24
N PHE A 255 -24.00 21.41 6.28
CA PHE A 255 -23.62 20.01 6.15
C PHE A 255 -24.64 19.21 5.34
N GLU A 256 -25.94 19.32 5.65
CA GLU A 256 -27.00 18.62 4.88
C GLU A 256 -27.05 19.09 3.42
N ALA A 257 -26.89 20.37 3.18
CA ALA A 257 -26.85 20.90 1.82
C ALA A 257 -25.65 20.36 1.02
N ASP A 258 -24.45 20.36 1.62
CA ASP A 258 -23.23 19.88 0.97
C ASP A 258 -23.26 18.35 0.79
N TYR A 259 -23.73 17.61 1.81
CA TYR A 259 -23.83 16.14 1.78
C TYR A 259 -24.82 15.66 0.71
N THR A 260 -25.98 16.31 0.60
CA THR A 260 -27.05 15.91 -0.34
C THR A 260 -26.83 16.45 -1.76
N SER A 261 -26.19 17.61 -1.93
CA SER A 261 -25.91 18.21 -3.24
C SER A 261 -24.87 17.47 -4.07
N GLY A 262 -24.11 16.56 -3.42
CA GLY A 262 -23.01 15.84 -4.06
C GLY A 262 -21.76 16.70 -4.31
N VAL A 263 -21.59 17.83 -3.65
CA VAL A 263 -20.35 18.63 -3.73
C VAL A 263 -19.13 17.77 -3.41
N GLY A 264 -19.19 16.95 -2.35
CA GLY A 264 -18.14 16.02 -2.00
C GLY A 264 -17.94 14.86 -3.00
N ALA A 265 -18.94 14.53 -3.81
CA ALA A 265 -18.85 13.40 -4.75
C ALA A 265 -17.73 13.59 -5.77
N LYS A 266 -17.56 14.81 -6.31
CA LYS A 266 -16.48 15.11 -7.27
C LYS A 266 -15.10 14.88 -6.66
N LEU A 267 -14.90 15.26 -5.39
CA LEU A 267 -13.66 15.05 -4.69
C LEU A 267 -13.41 13.56 -4.45
N VAL A 268 -14.41 12.84 -3.96
CA VAL A 268 -14.35 11.39 -3.71
C VAL A 268 -14.09 10.62 -5.00
N ASP A 269 -14.81 10.95 -6.09
CA ASP A 269 -14.65 10.27 -7.37
C ASP A 269 -13.28 10.58 -8.00
N ALA A 270 -12.76 11.81 -7.87
CA ALA A 270 -11.42 12.17 -8.33
C ALA A 270 -10.33 11.44 -7.55
N ASP A 271 -10.46 11.37 -6.23
CA ASP A 271 -9.51 10.62 -5.38
C ASP A 271 -9.50 9.14 -5.71
N ARG A 272 -10.67 8.57 -5.94
CA ARG A 272 -10.81 7.18 -6.35
C ARG A 272 -10.15 6.93 -7.71
N ALA A 273 -10.39 7.80 -8.70
CA ALA A 273 -9.77 7.70 -10.02
C ALA A 273 -8.23 7.79 -9.94
N ASP A 274 -7.70 8.66 -9.08
CA ASP A 274 -6.26 8.75 -8.84
C ASP A 274 -5.72 7.45 -8.22
N GLY A 275 -6.41 6.87 -7.24
CA GLY A 275 -6.02 5.61 -6.63
C GLY A 275 -6.06 4.45 -7.63
N GLU A 276 -7.08 4.38 -8.48
CA GLU A 276 -7.18 3.38 -9.56
C GLU A 276 -6.03 3.52 -10.57
N LYS A 277 -5.68 4.76 -10.96
CA LYS A 277 -4.52 5.05 -11.84
C LYS A 277 -3.19 4.65 -11.19
N LEU A 278 -3.10 4.70 -9.87
CA LEU A 278 -1.94 4.27 -9.09
C LEU A 278 -1.95 2.75 -8.79
N GLU A 279 -2.94 2.03 -9.33
CA GLU A 279 -3.11 0.58 -9.14
C GLU A 279 -3.30 0.18 -7.67
N ILE A 280 -3.91 1.07 -6.86
CA ILE A 280 -4.22 0.78 -5.47
C ILE A 280 -5.32 -0.28 -5.40
N THR A 281 -5.03 -1.41 -4.76
CA THR A 281 -5.95 -2.54 -4.61
C THR A 281 -6.56 -2.68 -3.21
N GLY A 282 -6.06 -1.90 -2.23
CA GLY A 282 -6.51 -1.96 -0.85
C GLY A 282 -6.14 -0.71 -0.05
N THR A 283 -6.67 -0.61 1.15
CA THR A 283 -6.44 0.52 2.06
C THR A 283 -5.96 0.05 3.44
N PRO A 284 -5.14 0.86 4.15
CA PRO A 284 -4.57 2.12 3.70
C PRO A 284 -3.46 1.94 2.66
N ALA A 285 -3.36 2.86 1.68
CA ALA A 285 -2.20 2.98 0.80
C ALA A 285 -1.50 4.31 1.09
N VAL A 286 -0.24 4.24 1.47
CA VAL A 286 0.52 5.42 1.94
C VAL A 286 1.66 5.72 0.96
N PHE A 287 1.82 7.01 0.64
CA PHE A 287 2.90 7.50 -0.21
C PHE A 287 3.66 8.61 0.51
N VAL A 288 4.98 8.62 0.41
CA VAL A 288 5.83 9.68 0.94
C VAL A 288 6.57 10.34 -0.23
N ASN A 289 6.28 11.61 -0.48
CA ASN A 289 6.74 12.35 -1.66
C ASN A 289 6.56 11.56 -2.97
N GLY A 290 5.37 10.94 -3.14
CA GLY A 290 5.00 10.16 -4.32
C GLY A 290 5.55 8.73 -4.38
N ARG A 291 6.34 8.29 -3.40
CA ARG A 291 6.90 6.93 -3.31
C ARG A 291 6.02 6.07 -2.41
N TYR A 292 5.63 4.88 -2.88
CA TYR A 292 4.76 3.98 -2.13
C TYR A 292 5.47 3.41 -0.91
N GLN A 293 4.89 3.57 0.29
CA GLN A 293 5.46 3.05 1.53
C GLN A 293 5.45 1.52 1.51
N ASN A 294 6.63 0.94 1.45
CA ASN A 294 6.86 -0.49 1.47
C ASN A 294 7.43 -0.92 2.83
N GLN A 295 6.90 -2.01 3.38
CA GLN A 295 7.28 -2.51 4.71
C GLN A 295 8.72 -3.03 4.79
N PHE A 296 9.36 -3.30 3.67
CA PHE A 296 10.71 -3.85 3.61
C PHE A 296 11.81 -2.77 3.57
N LEU A 297 11.45 -1.52 3.35
CA LEU A 297 12.39 -0.41 3.26
C LEU A 297 12.26 0.54 4.46
N PHE A 298 13.37 1.17 4.82
CA PHE A 298 13.45 2.24 5.84
C PHE A 298 12.81 1.83 7.19
N GLY A 299 12.99 0.57 7.60
CA GLY A 299 12.47 0.03 8.84
C GLY A 299 10.94 -0.23 8.82
N GLY A 300 10.32 -0.25 7.64
CA GLY A 300 8.91 -0.57 7.46
C GLY A 300 7.92 0.47 7.97
N THR A 301 8.39 1.65 8.40
CA THR A 301 7.56 2.67 9.04
C THR A 301 7.47 3.95 8.19
N VAL A 302 6.35 4.66 8.29
CA VAL A 302 6.20 5.97 7.63
C VAL A 302 7.27 6.96 8.13
N ALA A 303 7.66 6.88 9.41
CA ALA A 303 8.74 7.69 9.96
C ALA A 303 10.08 7.47 9.22
N GLY A 304 10.45 6.22 8.98
CA GLY A 304 11.68 5.90 8.24
C GLY A 304 11.67 6.43 6.80
N TRP A 305 10.50 6.40 6.14
CA TRP A 305 10.30 6.98 4.81
C TRP A 305 10.38 8.52 4.81
N ILE A 306 9.83 9.17 5.84
CA ILE A 306 9.97 10.63 6.03
C ILE A 306 11.44 10.99 6.27
N ASP A 307 12.15 10.23 7.10
CA ASP A 307 13.58 10.45 7.36
C ASP A 307 14.42 10.30 6.09
N ASP A 308 14.12 9.31 5.24
CA ASP A 308 14.76 9.18 3.93
C ASP A 308 14.46 10.39 3.05
N ALA A 309 13.20 10.81 2.95
CA ALA A 309 12.78 11.96 2.16
C ALA A 309 13.45 13.28 2.61
N LEU A 310 13.68 13.46 3.92
CA LEU A 310 14.35 14.63 4.47
C LEU A 310 15.89 14.65 4.23
N ARG A 311 16.50 13.49 3.90
CA ARG A 311 17.93 13.39 3.55
C ARG A 311 18.21 13.59 2.07
N ARG A 312 17.19 13.55 1.22
CA ARG A 312 17.27 13.75 -0.25
C ARG A 312 17.24 15.22 -0.60
#